data_fd43eb3183ddb54c6687b4f80d099a3f
#
_entry.id   fd43eb3183ddb54c6687b4f80d099a3f
#
_cell.length_a   1.000
_cell.length_b   1.000
_cell.length_c   1.000
_cell.angle_alpha   90.00
_cell.angle_beta   90.00
_cell.angle_gamma   90.00
#
_symmetry.space_group_name_H-M   'P 1'
#
loop_
_entity.id
_entity.type
_entity.pdbx_description
1 polymer ?
#
loop_
_entity_poly.entity_id
_entity_poly.type
_entity_poly.pdbx_seq_one_letter_code
_entity_poly.pdbx_strand_id
1 'polypeptide(L)'
;MTLDELKAQEPDLVSQIEQAATNAAQAQASADAVTAERKRLADIDSIAASIPDQQLVHDAKYGDNPCTAQELCFRVMQQSAASGQNFLANYEKDGAASGVGDVGAAPNGGTPSTQAEQDAADIQAVVAAYNQTKGGVK
;
A
#
# COMPACT_ATOMS: atom_id res chain seq x y z
N MET A 1 -13.47 8.63 62.55
CA MET A 1 -13.76 7.27 62.10
C MET A 1 -12.86 6.93 60.96
N THR A 2 -12.04 5.94 61.10
CA THR A 2 -11.17 5.41 59.99
C THR A 2 -11.93 4.33 59.21
N LEU A 3 -11.43 3.95 58.04
CA LEU A 3 -12.01 2.88 57.23
C LEU A 3 -12.00 1.53 57.99
N ASP A 4 -10.94 1.29 58.76
CA ASP A 4 -10.81 0.06 59.58
C ASP A 4 -11.80 0.03 60.73
N GLU A 5 -12.05 1.17 61.37
CA GLU A 5 -13.09 1.28 62.40
C GLU A 5 -14.50 1.06 61.82
N LEU A 6 -14.76 1.59 60.61
CA LEU A 6 -16.03 1.38 59.91
C LEU A 6 -16.22 -0.10 59.54
N LYS A 7 -15.18 -0.76 59.03
CA LYS A 7 -15.19 -2.21 58.70
C LYS A 7 -15.45 -3.09 59.93
N ALA A 8 -14.97 -2.66 61.10
CA ALA A 8 -15.16 -3.39 62.34
C ALA A 8 -16.57 -3.19 62.96
N GLN A 9 -17.14 -2.00 62.79
CA GLN A 9 -18.43 -1.66 63.37
C GLN A 9 -19.62 -2.01 62.49
N GLU A 10 -19.47 -1.83 61.15
CA GLU A 10 -20.57 -2.00 60.20
C GLU A 10 -20.09 -2.81 58.94
N PRO A 11 -19.71 -4.08 59.14
CA PRO A 11 -19.17 -4.91 58.03
C PRO A 11 -20.17 -5.11 56.89
N ASP A 12 -21.45 -5.23 57.18
CA ASP A 12 -22.51 -5.42 56.20
C ASP A 12 -22.69 -4.16 55.32
N LEU A 13 -22.62 -2.98 55.93
CA LEU A 13 -22.72 -1.72 55.18
C LEU A 13 -21.50 -1.51 54.27
N VAL A 14 -20.31 -1.84 54.73
CA VAL A 14 -19.10 -1.77 53.93
C VAL A 14 -19.18 -2.73 52.77
N SER A 15 -19.64 -3.96 52.96
CA SER A 15 -19.83 -4.96 51.91
C SER A 15 -20.83 -4.47 50.86
N GLN A 16 -21.94 -3.86 51.24
CA GLN A 16 -22.91 -3.29 50.30
C GLN A 16 -22.33 -2.14 49.49
N ILE A 17 -21.53 -1.27 50.11
CA ILE A 17 -20.86 -0.16 49.43
C ILE A 17 -19.83 -0.69 48.40
N GLU A 18 -19.00 -1.66 48.80
CA GLU A 18 -18.00 -2.29 47.92
C GLU A 18 -18.69 -2.97 46.73
N GLN A 19 -19.80 -3.67 46.95
CA GLN A 19 -20.56 -4.33 45.89
C GLN A 19 -21.23 -3.33 44.96
N ALA A 20 -21.81 -2.26 45.50
CA ALA A 20 -22.39 -1.19 44.69
C ALA A 20 -21.32 -0.48 43.83
N ALA A 21 -20.16 -0.19 44.42
CA ALA A 21 -19.04 0.41 43.69
C ALA A 21 -18.52 -0.52 42.57
N THR A 22 -18.39 -1.83 42.84
CA THR A 22 -17.97 -2.83 41.85
C THR A 22 -18.99 -2.92 40.70
N ASN A 23 -20.28 -2.99 41.02
CA ASN A 23 -21.34 -3.04 40.02
C ASN A 23 -21.35 -1.76 39.15
N ALA A 24 -21.19 -0.60 39.76
CA ALA A 24 -21.11 0.68 39.05
C ALA A 24 -19.88 0.73 38.12
N ALA A 25 -18.71 0.30 38.61
CA ALA A 25 -17.49 0.23 37.81
C ALA A 25 -17.62 -0.73 36.63
N GLN A 26 -18.23 -1.92 36.81
CA GLN A 26 -18.51 -2.87 35.75
C GLN A 26 -19.48 -2.32 34.69
N ALA A 27 -20.55 -1.65 35.14
CA ALA A 27 -21.49 -1.03 34.23
C ALA A 27 -20.84 0.07 33.39
N GLN A 28 -20.01 0.91 34.01
CA GLN A 28 -19.26 1.95 33.31
C GLN A 28 -18.25 1.35 32.29
N ALA A 29 -17.46 0.37 32.72
CA ALA A 29 -16.50 -0.31 31.85
C ALA A 29 -17.19 -0.96 30.64
N SER A 30 -18.36 -1.57 30.83
CA SER A 30 -19.15 -2.15 29.76
C SER A 30 -19.66 -1.09 28.79
N ALA A 31 -20.16 0.04 29.28
CA ALA A 31 -20.61 1.14 28.45
C ALA A 31 -19.47 1.76 27.63
N ASP A 32 -18.31 1.94 28.26
CA ASP A 32 -17.11 2.47 27.62
C ASP A 32 -16.60 1.51 26.52
N ALA A 33 -16.58 0.20 26.80
CA ALA A 33 -16.20 -0.82 25.81
C ALA A 33 -17.13 -0.83 24.59
N VAL A 34 -18.45 -0.74 24.81
CA VAL A 34 -19.43 -0.65 23.71
C VAL A 34 -19.23 0.62 22.90
N THR A 35 -18.96 1.73 23.55
CA THR A 35 -18.73 3.01 22.88
C THR A 35 -17.44 2.99 22.06
N ALA A 36 -16.36 2.43 22.60
CA ALA A 36 -15.08 2.26 21.91
C ALA A 36 -15.23 1.35 20.67
N GLU A 37 -15.96 0.24 20.80
CA GLU A 37 -16.19 -0.68 19.70
C GLU A 37 -17.05 -0.06 18.58
N ARG A 38 -18.10 0.67 18.94
CA ARG A 38 -18.90 1.42 17.95
C ARG A 38 -18.06 2.43 17.19
N LYS A 39 -17.16 3.14 17.90
CA LYS A 39 -16.25 4.08 17.27
C LYS A 39 -15.29 3.36 16.32
N ARG A 40 -14.68 2.25 16.74
CA ARG A 40 -13.79 1.43 15.90
C ARG A 40 -14.49 1.00 14.62
N LEU A 41 -15.71 0.47 14.70
CA LEU A 41 -16.49 0.06 13.55
C LEU A 41 -16.82 1.23 12.62
N ALA A 42 -17.22 2.39 13.16
CA ALA A 42 -17.50 3.59 12.38
C ALA A 42 -16.23 4.13 11.67
N ASP A 43 -15.08 4.10 12.33
CA ASP A 43 -13.81 4.49 11.74
C ASP A 43 -13.44 3.58 10.54
N ILE A 44 -13.66 2.26 10.66
CA ILE A 44 -13.48 1.31 9.56
C ILE A 44 -14.49 1.57 8.43
N ASP A 45 -15.78 1.83 8.75
CA ASP A 45 -16.80 2.14 7.76
C ASP A 45 -16.46 3.37 6.92
N SER A 46 -15.86 4.38 7.54
CA SER A 46 -15.46 5.62 6.85
C SER A 46 -14.44 5.39 5.74
N ILE A 47 -13.61 4.35 5.82
CA ILE A 47 -12.58 4.02 4.82
C ILE A 47 -12.95 2.83 3.94
N ALA A 48 -13.98 2.07 4.30
CA ALA A 48 -14.37 0.82 3.64
C ALA A 48 -14.61 0.97 2.13
N ALA A 49 -15.22 2.09 1.72
CA ALA A 49 -15.49 2.37 0.30
C ALA A 49 -14.22 2.54 -0.55
N SER A 50 -13.09 2.89 0.08
CA SER A 50 -11.79 3.07 -0.59
C SER A 50 -10.99 1.77 -0.69
N ILE A 51 -11.43 0.69 -0.05
CA ILE A 51 -10.72 -0.58 0.00
C ILE A 51 -11.35 -1.54 -1.01
N PRO A 52 -10.61 -1.97 -2.06
CA PRO A 52 -11.14 -2.89 -3.08
C PRO A 52 -11.51 -4.26 -2.52
N ASP A 53 -10.74 -4.77 -1.54
CA ASP A 53 -10.96 -6.07 -0.93
C ASP A 53 -11.91 -5.95 0.26
N GLN A 54 -13.19 -6.21 0.01
CA GLN A 54 -14.24 -6.16 1.02
C GLN A 54 -14.12 -7.28 2.06
N GLN A 55 -13.42 -8.37 1.75
CA GLN A 55 -13.16 -9.43 2.72
C GLN A 55 -12.22 -8.94 3.83
N LEU A 56 -11.19 -8.18 3.47
CA LEU A 56 -10.31 -7.54 4.47
C LEU A 56 -11.08 -6.59 5.41
N VAL A 57 -12.04 -5.85 4.87
CA VAL A 57 -12.90 -4.96 5.67
C VAL A 57 -13.76 -5.77 6.64
N HIS A 58 -14.36 -6.86 6.15
CA HIS A 58 -15.17 -7.76 6.98
C HIS A 58 -14.34 -8.38 8.10
N ASP A 59 -13.16 -8.90 7.78
CA ASP A 59 -12.26 -9.56 8.75
C ASP A 59 -11.71 -8.57 9.77
N ALA A 60 -11.47 -7.31 9.37
CA ALA A 60 -11.09 -6.24 10.28
C ALA A 60 -12.19 -5.89 11.30
N LYS A 61 -13.45 -6.01 10.90
CA LYS A 61 -14.61 -5.75 11.79
C LYS A 61 -14.94 -6.94 12.68
N TYR A 62 -15.06 -8.13 12.07
CA TYR A 62 -15.74 -9.28 12.66
C TYR A 62 -14.92 -10.57 12.63
N GLY A 63 -13.71 -10.54 12.07
CA GLY A 63 -12.82 -11.71 12.01
C GLY A 63 -12.22 -12.07 13.37
N ASP A 64 -11.46 -13.14 13.39
CA ASP A 64 -10.78 -13.66 14.60
C ASP A 64 -9.73 -12.67 15.16
N ASN A 65 -9.21 -11.77 14.33
CA ASN A 65 -8.27 -10.73 14.70
C ASN A 65 -8.78 -9.34 14.27
N PRO A 66 -9.80 -8.81 14.96
CA PRO A 66 -10.31 -7.49 14.67
C PRO A 66 -9.22 -6.44 14.83
N CYS A 67 -9.22 -5.43 13.98
CA CYS A 67 -8.21 -4.39 13.98
C CYS A 67 -8.80 -2.99 13.88
N THR A 68 -7.96 -1.97 14.07
CA THR A 68 -8.34 -0.57 13.89
C THR A 68 -8.36 -0.18 12.41
N ALA A 69 -8.98 0.96 12.08
CA ALA A 69 -8.96 1.51 10.73
C ALA A 69 -7.52 1.78 10.23
N GLN A 70 -6.63 2.22 11.12
CA GLN A 70 -5.23 2.47 10.80
C GLN A 70 -4.48 1.19 10.43
N GLU A 71 -4.66 0.12 11.22
CA GLU A 71 -4.08 -1.19 10.95
C GLU A 71 -4.63 -1.80 9.66
N LEU A 72 -5.93 -1.62 9.39
CA LEU A 72 -6.53 -2.03 8.14
C LEU A 72 -5.90 -1.32 6.93
N CYS A 73 -5.73 0.01 6.99
CA CYS A 73 -5.01 0.77 5.96
C CYS A 73 -3.61 0.23 5.72
N PHE A 74 -2.87 -0.06 6.80
CA PHE A 74 -1.52 -0.61 6.69
C PHE A 74 -1.50 -1.99 6.01
N ARG A 75 -2.43 -2.89 6.36
CA ARG A 75 -2.59 -4.20 5.70
C ARG A 75 -2.90 -4.07 4.21
N VAL A 76 -3.80 -3.15 3.84
CA VAL A 76 -4.14 -2.86 2.43
C VAL A 76 -2.92 -2.34 1.67
N MET A 77 -2.14 -1.44 2.25
CA MET A 77 -0.90 -0.94 1.64
C MET A 77 0.13 -2.05 1.41
N GLN A 78 0.33 -2.93 2.39
CA GLN A 78 1.22 -4.08 2.26
C GLN A 78 0.76 -5.04 1.15
N GLN A 79 -0.53 -5.35 1.09
CA GLN A 79 -1.10 -6.20 0.05
C GLN A 79 -0.95 -5.58 -1.35
N SER A 80 -1.19 -4.27 -1.46
CA SER A 80 -1.02 -3.53 -2.72
C SER A 80 0.45 -3.50 -3.18
N ALA A 81 1.39 -3.31 -2.25
CA ALA A 81 2.82 -3.37 -2.55
C ALA A 81 3.25 -4.77 -3.03
N ALA A 82 2.78 -5.83 -2.36
CA ALA A 82 3.06 -7.21 -2.77
C ALA A 82 2.46 -7.53 -4.15
N SER A 83 1.23 -7.06 -4.43
CA SER A 83 0.58 -7.22 -5.73
C SER A 83 1.31 -6.47 -6.83
N GLY A 84 1.80 -5.25 -6.56
CA GLY A 84 2.60 -4.46 -7.49
C GLY A 84 3.93 -5.13 -7.84
N GLN A 85 4.62 -5.72 -6.87
CA GLN A 85 5.85 -6.49 -7.11
C GLN A 85 5.59 -7.72 -7.97
N ASN A 86 4.50 -8.45 -7.74
CA ASN A 86 4.11 -9.60 -8.56
C ASN A 86 3.77 -9.19 -9.99
N PHE A 87 3.09 -8.06 -10.18
CA PHE A 87 2.78 -7.52 -11.50
C PHE A 87 4.05 -7.17 -12.28
N LEU A 88 5.00 -6.48 -11.67
CA LEU A 88 6.29 -6.15 -12.30
C LEU A 88 7.09 -7.40 -12.67
N ALA A 89 7.16 -8.39 -11.78
CA ALA A 89 7.85 -9.65 -12.05
C ALA A 89 7.21 -10.44 -13.21
N ASN A 90 5.89 -10.41 -13.33
CA ASN A 90 5.18 -11.03 -14.45
C ASN A 90 5.40 -10.25 -15.75
N TYR A 91 5.39 -8.92 -15.70
CA TYR A 91 5.68 -8.07 -16.84
C TYR A 91 7.09 -8.29 -17.40
N GLU A 92 8.08 -8.41 -16.51
CA GLU A 92 9.46 -8.75 -16.92
C GLU A 92 9.56 -10.12 -17.60
N LYS A 93 8.84 -11.15 -17.07
CA LYS A 93 8.78 -12.48 -17.66
C LYS A 93 8.11 -12.48 -19.03
N ASP A 94 6.99 -11.77 -19.17
CA ASP A 94 6.26 -11.65 -20.43
C ASP A 94 7.09 -10.87 -21.46
N GLY A 95 7.79 -9.82 -21.05
CA GLY A 95 8.72 -9.06 -21.88
C GLY A 95 9.88 -9.92 -22.39
N ALA A 96 10.46 -10.74 -21.52
CA ALA A 96 11.51 -11.68 -21.91
C ALA A 96 10.99 -12.80 -22.82
N ALA A 97 9.79 -13.33 -22.56
CA ALA A 97 9.18 -14.39 -23.37
C ALA A 97 8.71 -13.92 -24.76
N SER A 98 8.29 -12.66 -24.88
CA SER A 98 7.83 -12.05 -26.14
C SER A 98 8.96 -11.53 -27.01
N GLY A 99 10.21 -11.53 -26.51
CA GLY A 99 11.37 -11.00 -27.23
C GLY A 99 11.38 -9.48 -27.44
N VAL A 100 10.47 -8.76 -26.77
CA VAL A 100 10.36 -7.29 -26.86
C VAL A 100 11.64 -6.61 -26.35
N GLY A 101 12.38 -7.26 -25.45
CA GLY A 101 13.68 -6.79 -24.98
C GLY A 101 14.79 -6.77 -26.05
N ASP A 102 14.65 -7.59 -27.11
CA ASP A 102 15.59 -7.62 -28.22
C ASP A 102 15.23 -6.65 -29.36
N VAL A 103 14.07 -6.01 -29.30
CA VAL A 103 13.70 -4.95 -30.24
C VAL A 103 14.43 -3.68 -29.84
N GLY A 104 15.57 -3.44 -30.47
CA GLY A 104 16.29 -2.16 -30.29
C GLY A 104 15.37 -0.98 -30.54
N ALA A 105 15.52 0.07 -29.74
CA ALA A 105 14.69 1.29 -29.77
C ALA A 105 14.78 2.06 -31.11
N ALA A 106 15.56 1.58 -32.08
CA ALA A 106 15.69 2.18 -33.41
C ALA A 106 14.91 1.37 -34.43
N PRO A 107 14.09 1.99 -35.30
CA PRO A 107 13.34 1.33 -36.36
C PRO A 107 14.21 0.58 -37.37
N ASN A 108 15.52 0.67 -37.32
CA ASN A 108 16.49 0.04 -38.24
C ASN A 108 17.44 -0.96 -37.59
N GLY A 109 17.22 -1.42 -36.33
CA GLY A 109 18.05 -2.47 -35.71
C GLY A 109 19.54 -2.13 -35.54
N GLY A 110 19.93 -0.87 -35.66
CA GLY A 110 21.31 -0.38 -35.47
C GLY A 110 21.45 0.27 -34.10
N THR A 111 22.63 0.14 -33.50
CA THR A 111 23.05 1.00 -32.40
C THR A 111 22.76 2.45 -32.76
N PRO A 112 22.19 3.26 -31.85
CA PRO A 112 21.98 4.67 -32.12
C PRO A 112 23.37 5.30 -32.42
N SER A 113 23.64 5.55 -33.70
CA SER A 113 24.78 6.38 -34.06
C SER A 113 24.49 7.78 -33.53
N THR A 114 25.48 8.38 -32.89
CA THR A 114 25.34 9.77 -32.46
C THR A 114 25.05 10.61 -33.73
N GLN A 115 24.24 11.69 -33.55
CA GLN A 115 23.94 12.62 -34.64
C GLN A 115 25.22 13.02 -35.41
N ALA A 116 26.34 13.16 -34.71
CA ALA A 116 27.63 13.48 -35.26
C ALA A 116 28.22 12.38 -36.19
N GLU A 117 27.94 11.09 -35.93
CA GLU A 117 28.38 9.98 -36.78
C GLU A 117 27.53 9.87 -38.05
N GLN A 118 26.22 10.15 -37.96
CA GLN A 118 25.34 10.23 -39.12
C GLN A 118 25.71 11.42 -40.02
N ASP A 119 25.91 12.59 -39.44
CA ASP A 119 26.34 13.78 -40.17
C ASP A 119 27.69 13.58 -40.86
N ALA A 120 28.63 12.85 -40.24
CA ALA A 120 29.91 12.51 -40.84
C ALA A 120 29.77 11.54 -42.03
N ALA A 121 28.89 10.54 -41.94
CA ALA A 121 28.61 9.60 -43.05
C ALA A 121 27.95 10.30 -44.25
N ASP A 122 27.00 11.18 -43.99
CA ASP A 122 26.30 11.96 -45.01
C ASP A 122 27.23 12.94 -45.72
N ILE A 123 28.14 13.60 -44.98
CA ILE A 123 29.17 14.47 -45.55
C ILE A 123 30.09 13.66 -46.46
N GLN A 124 30.52 12.46 -46.04
CA GLN A 124 31.38 11.61 -46.89
C GLN A 124 30.66 11.16 -48.15
N ALA A 125 29.38 10.80 -48.10
CA ALA A 125 28.60 10.42 -49.24
C ALA A 125 28.45 11.56 -50.23
N VAL A 126 28.21 12.77 -49.78
CA VAL A 126 28.13 13.98 -50.62
C VAL A 126 29.47 14.29 -51.29
N VAL A 127 30.57 14.20 -50.54
CA VAL A 127 31.93 14.42 -51.07
C VAL A 127 32.29 13.38 -52.14
N ALA A 128 31.95 12.12 -51.90
CA ALA A 128 32.17 11.04 -52.89
C ALA A 128 31.39 11.28 -54.19
N ALA A 129 30.11 11.66 -54.09
CA ALA A 129 29.27 12.00 -55.23
C ALA A 129 29.82 13.21 -56.04
N TYR A 130 30.26 14.24 -55.33
CA TYR A 130 30.87 15.40 -55.96
C TYR A 130 32.16 15.07 -56.71
N ASN A 131 33.02 14.25 -56.14
CA ASN A 131 34.27 13.83 -56.80
C ASN A 131 34.02 12.95 -58.00
N GLN A 132 32.96 12.12 -58.03
CA GLN A 132 32.58 11.34 -59.19
C GLN A 132 32.10 12.21 -60.35
N THR A 133 31.33 13.25 -60.05
CA THR A 133 30.83 14.18 -61.09
C THR A 133 31.93 15.07 -61.66
N LYS A 134 32.96 15.41 -60.89
CA LYS A 134 34.06 16.24 -61.32
C LYS A 134 35.12 15.49 -62.10
N GLY A 135 35.25 14.17 -61.93
CA GLY A 135 36.20 13.31 -62.66
C GLY A 135 35.78 12.98 -64.08
N GLY A 136 34.60 13.38 -64.56
CA GLY A 136 34.05 13.05 -65.88
C GLY A 136 34.18 14.15 -66.93
N VAL A 137 34.88 15.26 -66.71
CA VAL A 137 35.12 16.29 -67.71
C VAL A 137 36.55 16.14 -68.23
N LYS A 138 36.71 15.44 -69.34
CA LYS A 138 37.81 15.56 -70.22
C LYS A 138 37.34 16.27 -71.46
#